data_644dffac474d423d759e30428104ce22
#
_entry.id   644dffac474d423d759e30428104ce22
#
_cell.length_a   1.000
_cell.length_b   1.000
_cell.length_c   1.000
_cell.angle_alpha   90.00
_cell.angle_beta   90.00
_cell.angle_gamma   90.00
#
_symmetry.space_group_name_H-M   'P 1'
#
loop_
_entity.id
_entity.type
_entity.pdbx_description
1 polymer ?
#
loop_
_entity_poly.entity_id
_entity_poly.type
_entity_poly.pdbx_seq_one_letter_code
_entity_poly.pdbx_strand_id
1 'polypeptide(L)'
;MIYFKIGKYILYGSLLTIVFLNTTVLKAEPHGFAVLQGLDKVTARTSTFVSPVGEFVQFGTLKIIARTCXKKPPEETPESAAFLDISEIRVGEPTVTVYRGWMFASSPAIAAMEHPVYDVWVLDCRMRXKTPSSXSNDTSR
;
A
#
# COMPACT_ATOMS: atom_id res chain seq x y z
N MET A 1 34.00 -44.69 -32.54
CA MET A 1 33.40 -43.61 -33.31
C MET A 1 32.12 -43.04 -32.69
N ILE A 2 31.64 -43.59 -31.61
CA ILE A 2 30.37 -43.09 -30.94
C ILE A 2 30.66 -41.99 -29.92
N TYR A 3 31.86 -41.93 -29.38
CA TYR A 3 32.19 -40.95 -28.31
C TYR A 3 32.37 -39.51 -28.79
N PHE A 4 32.53 -39.27 -30.09
CA PHE A 4 32.78 -37.91 -30.60
C PHE A 4 31.51 -37.09 -30.83
N LYS A 5 30.36 -37.70 -30.88
CA LYS A 5 29.09 -36.97 -31.12
C LYS A 5 28.38 -36.51 -29.85
N ILE A 6 28.68 -37.13 -28.71
CA ILE A 6 28.01 -36.79 -27.45
C ILE A 6 28.51 -35.48 -26.85
N GLY A 7 29.82 -35.14 -27.09
CA GLY A 7 30.39 -33.94 -26.53
C GLY A 7 29.83 -32.61 -27.08
N LYS A 8 29.28 -32.66 -28.31
CA LYS A 8 28.73 -31.45 -28.94
C LYS A 8 27.38 -31.03 -28.34
N TYR A 9 26.58 -31.98 -27.88
CA TYR A 9 25.27 -31.69 -27.33
C TYR A 9 25.34 -31.24 -25.88
N ILE A 10 26.35 -31.63 -25.14
CA ILE A 10 26.58 -31.21 -23.74
C ILE A 10 26.97 -29.74 -23.68
N LEU A 11 27.75 -29.25 -24.67
CA LEU A 11 28.13 -27.84 -24.73
C LEU A 11 26.97 -26.92 -25.08
N TYR A 12 26.01 -27.37 -25.90
CA TYR A 12 24.85 -26.56 -26.26
C TYR A 12 23.78 -26.57 -25.12
N GLY A 13 23.72 -27.63 -24.33
CA GLY A 13 22.81 -27.69 -23.18
C GLY A 13 23.20 -26.77 -22.04
N SER A 14 24.51 -26.52 -21.87
CA SER A 14 25.00 -25.63 -20.81
C SER A 14 24.78 -24.14 -21.13
N LEU A 15 24.68 -23.79 -22.42
CA LEU A 15 24.50 -22.39 -22.82
C LEU A 15 23.06 -21.92 -22.71
N LEU A 16 22.10 -22.85 -22.70
CA LEU A 16 20.68 -22.51 -22.67
C LEU A 16 20.14 -22.24 -21.26
N THR A 17 20.89 -22.63 -20.22
CA THR A 17 20.44 -22.49 -18.83
C THR A 17 20.77 -21.16 -18.17
N ILE A 18 21.54 -20.30 -18.81
CA ILE A 18 22.03 -19.05 -18.20
C ILE A 18 21.08 -17.87 -18.44
N VAL A 19 20.09 -17.99 -19.32
CA VAL A 19 19.30 -16.83 -19.77
C VAL A 19 18.08 -16.51 -18.86
N PHE A 20 17.79 -17.33 -17.86
CA PHE A 20 16.52 -17.19 -17.12
C PHE A 20 16.59 -16.57 -15.72
N LEU A 21 17.70 -15.93 -15.33
CA LEU A 21 17.81 -15.40 -13.96
C LEU A 21 17.84 -13.87 -13.85
N ASN A 22 17.12 -13.17 -14.71
CA ASN A 22 16.91 -11.73 -14.50
C ASN A 22 15.46 -11.46 -14.13
N THR A 23 15.03 -11.97 -12.98
CA THR A 23 13.78 -11.51 -12.38
C THR A 23 14.05 -10.18 -11.68
N THR A 24 13.78 -9.09 -12.35
CA THR A 24 13.72 -7.79 -11.70
C THR A 24 12.51 -7.79 -10.77
N VAL A 25 12.77 -7.96 -9.49
CA VAL A 25 11.74 -7.78 -8.47
C VAL A 25 11.37 -6.29 -8.45
N LEU A 26 10.23 -5.96 -9.01
CA LEU A 26 9.66 -4.61 -8.89
C LEU A 26 9.35 -4.39 -7.40
N LYS A 27 10.20 -3.62 -6.75
CA LYS A 27 10.05 -3.28 -5.34
C LYS A 27 9.12 -2.08 -5.22
N ALA A 28 7.85 -2.32 -4.93
CA ALA A 28 6.93 -1.24 -4.56
C ALA A 28 7.38 -0.70 -3.20
N GLU A 29 7.73 0.57 -3.16
CA GLU A 29 8.16 1.23 -1.92
C GLU A 29 6.94 1.42 -1.01
N PRO A 30 6.98 0.91 0.22
CA PRO A 30 5.89 1.13 1.15
C PRO A 30 5.85 2.58 1.62
N HIS A 31 4.72 3.22 1.46
CA HIS A 31 4.50 4.59 1.89
C HIS A 31 4.11 4.61 3.36
N GLY A 32 4.52 5.65 4.07
CA GLY A 32 4.34 5.75 5.52
C GLY A 32 2.95 6.22 5.94
N PHE A 33 2.19 6.80 5.02
CA PHE A 33 0.87 7.37 5.32
C PHE A 33 -0.11 7.11 4.20
N ALA A 34 -1.34 6.73 4.55
CA ALA A 34 -2.48 6.75 3.66
C ALA A 34 -3.24 8.06 3.83
N VAL A 35 -3.59 8.72 2.73
CA VAL A 35 -4.48 9.88 2.73
C VAL A 35 -5.87 9.37 2.41
N LEU A 36 -6.78 9.54 3.35
CA LEU A 36 -8.14 9.03 3.27
C LEU A 36 -9.15 10.17 3.25
N GLN A 37 -10.27 9.94 2.61
CA GLN A 37 -11.43 10.81 2.72
C GLN A 37 -12.57 10.05 3.36
N GLY A 38 -13.20 10.67 4.34
CA GLY A 38 -14.40 10.14 4.99
C GLY A 38 -15.60 11.03 4.68
N LEU A 39 -16.75 10.39 4.48
CA LEU A 39 -18.04 11.06 4.32
C LEU A 39 -18.95 10.63 5.47
N ASP A 40 -19.50 11.60 6.18
CA ASP A 40 -20.64 11.40 7.08
C ASP A 40 -21.90 11.63 6.25
N LYS A 41 -22.65 10.55 5.99
CA LYS A 41 -23.85 10.58 5.13
C LYS A 41 -25.03 11.31 5.80
N VAL A 42 -25.05 11.38 7.12
CA VAL A 42 -26.13 12.04 7.87
C VAL A 42 -26.00 13.55 7.75
N THR A 43 -24.78 14.07 7.89
CA THR A 43 -24.53 15.51 7.83
C THR A 43 -24.06 15.99 6.45
N ALA A 44 -23.80 15.06 5.52
CA ALA A 44 -23.24 15.31 4.21
C ALA A 44 -21.87 16.01 4.25
N ARG A 45 -21.09 15.76 5.30
CA ARG A 45 -19.76 16.36 5.49
C ARG A 45 -18.66 15.41 5.07
N THR A 46 -17.73 15.91 4.26
CA THR A 46 -16.51 15.20 3.93
C THR A 46 -15.33 15.76 4.72
N SER A 47 -14.42 14.89 5.07
CA SER A 47 -13.18 15.24 5.77
C SER A 47 -12.02 14.45 5.19
N THR A 48 -10.92 15.13 4.90
CA THR A 48 -9.68 14.47 4.49
C THR A 48 -8.75 14.36 5.69
N PHE A 49 -8.23 13.17 5.92
CA PHE A 49 -7.35 12.90 7.05
C PHE A 49 -6.23 11.93 6.65
N VAL A 50 -5.18 11.92 7.44
CA VAL A 50 -3.99 11.13 7.20
C VAL A 50 -3.92 10.00 8.22
N SER A 51 -3.76 8.77 7.74
CA SER A 51 -3.62 7.58 8.56
C SER A 51 -2.19 7.06 8.46
N PRO A 52 -1.39 7.14 9.53
CA PRO A 52 -0.08 6.50 9.50
C PRO A 52 -0.24 4.99 9.32
N VAL A 53 0.60 4.41 8.49
CA VAL A 53 0.53 2.96 8.22
C VAL A 53 0.87 2.19 9.52
N GLY A 54 0.02 1.27 9.89
CA GLY A 54 0.16 0.47 11.10
C GLY A 54 -0.47 1.05 12.34
N GLU A 55 -0.92 2.31 12.30
CA GLU A 55 -1.56 2.97 13.43
C GLU A 55 -3.05 3.17 13.16
N PHE A 56 -3.85 3.28 14.22
CA PHE A 56 -5.27 3.53 14.03
C PHE A 56 -5.56 5.03 14.03
N VAL A 57 -6.55 5.42 13.22
CA VAL A 57 -7.18 6.73 13.28
C VAL A 57 -8.67 6.54 13.47
N GLN A 58 -9.34 7.53 14.03
CA GLN A 58 -10.77 7.46 14.28
C GLN A 58 -11.52 8.45 13.40
N PHE A 59 -12.61 7.97 12.78
CA PHE A 59 -13.54 8.79 12.02
C PHE A 59 -14.96 8.43 12.44
N GLY A 60 -15.61 9.30 13.19
CA GLY A 60 -16.90 9.00 13.81
C GLY A 60 -16.79 7.81 14.75
N THR A 61 -17.60 6.77 14.52
CA THR A 61 -17.53 5.51 15.27
C THR A 61 -16.57 4.49 14.64
N LEU A 62 -15.92 4.86 13.52
CA LEU A 62 -15.02 3.95 12.82
C LEU A 62 -13.60 4.06 13.36
N LYS A 63 -12.99 2.92 13.62
CA LYS A 63 -11.56 2.76 13.87
C LYS A 63 -10.93 2.21 12.59
N ILE A 64 -10.01 2.96 12.01
CA ILE A 64 -9.41 2.68 10.71
C ILE A 64 -7.93 2.43 10.89
N ILE A 65 -7.42 1.33 10.34
CA ILE A 65 -5.99 1.03 10.30
C ILE A 65 -5.61 0.80 8.83
N ALA A 66 -4.71 1.63 8.31
CA ALA A 66 -4.08 1.37 7.03
C ALA A 66 -2.94 0.38 7.28
N ARG A 67 -3.09 -0.85 6.82
CA ARG A 67 -2.05 -1.89 6.99
C ARG A 67 -0.88 -1.67 6.06
N THR A 68 -1.16 -1.15 4.85
CA THR A 68 -0.13 -0.80 3.87
C THR A 68 -0.71 0.20 2.88
N CYS A 69 0.20 0.93 2.23
CA CYS A 69 -0.18 1.89 1.18
C CYS A 69 0.88 1.88 0.09
N UNK A 70 0.54 1.64 -1.20
CA UNK A 70 1.33 1.51 -2.15
C UNK A 70 1.00 2.45 -3.08
N LYS A 71 1.86 3.18 -3.70
CA LYS A 71 1.69 4.12 -4.82
C LYS A 71 2.57 3.72 -6.00
N LYS A 72 2.02 3.76 -7.19
CA LYS A 72 2.78 3.45 -8.40
C LYS A 72 3.83 4.51 -8.68
N PRO A 73 4.97 4.14 -9.29
CA PRO A 73 5.99 5.12 -9.66
C PRO A 73 5.46 6.13 -10.69
N PRO A 74 6.09 7.32 -10.76
CA PRO A 74 5.56 8.40 -11.63
C PRO A 74 5.55 8.08 -13.13
N GLU A 75 6.29 7.08 -13.56
CA GLU A 75 6.37 6.65 -14.95
C GLU A 75 5.16 5.83 -15.41
N GLU A 76 4.38 5.33 -14.45
CA GLU A 76 3.17 4.54 -14.72
C GLU A 76 1.92 5.38 -14.56
N THR A 77 0.79 4.86 -15.04
CA THR A 77 -0.53 5.48 -14.78
C THR A 77 -0.71 5.66 -13.27
N PRO A 78 -1.00 6.88 -12.82
CA PRO A 78 -1.08 7.14 -11.39
C PRO A 78 -2.12 6.25 -10.69
N GLU A 79 -1.67 5.59 -9.63
CA GLU A 79 -2.55 4.77 -8.78
C GLU A 79 -2.00 4.73 -7.37
N SER A 80 -2.89 4.91 -6.42
CA SER A 80 -2.61 4.67 -5.00
C SER A 80 -3.57 3.63 -4.47
N ALA A 81 -3.05 2.65 -3.75
CA ALA A 81 -3.84 1.58 -3.17
C ALA A 81 -3.45 1.37 -1.71
N ALA A 82 -4.44 1.20 -0.85
CA ALA A 82 -4.19 0.90 0.56
C ALA A 82 -5.01 -0.32 1.00
N PHE A 83 -4.41 -1.14 1.83
CA PHE A 83 -5.15 -2.21 2.52
C PHE A 83 -5.67 -1.63 3.83
N LEU A 84 -6.98 -1.53 3.94
CA LEU A 84 -7.66 -0.94 5.11
C LEU A 84 -8.33 -2.03 5.93
N ASP A 85 -8.23 -1.87 7.25
CA ASP A 85 -8.92 -2.68 8.24
C ASP A 85 -9.78 -1.70 9.05
N ILE A 86 -11.11 -1.75 8.85
CA ILE A 86 -12.04 -0.78 9.43
C ILE A 86 -13.02 -1.52 10.33
N SER A 87 -13.10 -1.07 11.57
CA SER A 87 -14.02 -1.62 12.56
C SER A 87 -14.92 -0.52 13.11
N GLU A 88 -16.13 -0.85 13.46
CA GLU A 88 -17.03 0.05 14.16
C GLU A 88 -16.97 -0.20 15.67
N ILE A 89 -16.81 0.88 16.43
CA ILE A 89 -16.77 0.86 17.89
C ILE A 89 -17.96 1.66 18.39
N ARG A 90 -18.85 0.98 19.12
CA ARG A 90 -19.97 1.60 19.80
C ARG A 90 -19.89 1.31 21.29
N VAL A 91 -20.23 2.31 22.10
CA VAL A 91 -20.21 2.16 23.57
C VAL A 91 -21.20 1.07 23.99
N GLY A 92 -20.72 0.10 24.75
CA GLY A 92 -21.54 -0.99 25.27
C GLY A 92 -21.80 -2.11 24.27
N GLU A 93 -21.22 -2.08 23.07
CA GLU A 93 -21.39 -3.10 22.05
C GLU A 93 -20.04 -3.72 21.66
N PRO A 94 -20.01 -4.97 21.18
CA PRO A 94 -18.79 -5.55 20.65
C PRO A 94 -18.31 -4.80 19.40
N THR A 95 -17.01 -4.70 19.22
CA THR A 95 -16.41 -4.14 18.01
C THR A 95 -16.70 -5.04 16.81
N VAL A 96 -17.18 -4.44 15.72
CA VAL A 96 -17.57 -5.17 14.51
C VAL A 96 -16.68 -4.74 13.36
N THR A 97 -16.12 -5.70 12.65
CA THR A 97 -15.37 -5.42 11.41
C THR A 97 -16.36 -5.02 10.31
N VAL A 98 -16.17 -3.82 9.77
CA VAL A 98 -17.02 -3.23 8.74
C VAL A 98 -16.43 -3.44 7.35
N TYR A 99 -15.09 -3.38 7.26
CA TYR A 99 -14.39 -3.54 6.00
C TYR A 99 -13.00 -4.08 6.24
N ARG A 100 -12.55 -4.95 5.35
CA ARG A 100 -11.16 -5.44 5.35
C ARG A 100 -10.76 -5.79 3.93
N GLY A 101 -9.88 -4.98 3.33
CA GLY A 101 -9.49 -5.21 1.95
C GLY A 101 -8.72 -4.06 1.33
N TRP A 102 -8.44 -4.22 0.04
CA TRP A 102 -7.77 -3.19 -0.75
C TRP A 102 -8.76 -2.17 -1.27
N MET A 103 -8.40 -0.90 -1.14
CA MET A 103 -9.09 0.20 -1.81
C MET A 103 -8.13 0.91 -2.76
N PHE A 104 -8.66 1.36 -3.90
CA PHE A 104 -7.90 1.98 -4.98
C PHE A 104 -8.38 3.40 -5.20
N ALA A 105 -7.43 4.35 -5.25
CA ALA A 105 -7.76 5.77 -5.39
C ALA A 105 -8.43 6.09 -6.73
N SER A 106 -8.00 5.40 -7.82
CA SER A 106 -8.57 5.62 -9.15
C SER A 106 -9.97 5.03 -9.33
N SER A 107 -10.36 4.09 -8.46
CA SER A 107 -11.60 3.32 -8.64
C SER A 107 -12.25 3.01 -7.28
N PRO A 108 -12.67 4.04 -6.54
CA PRO A 108 -13.21 3.81 -5.19
C PRO A 108 -14.47 2.94 -5.15
N ALA A 109 -15.24 2.92 -6.23
CA ALA A 109 -16.47 2.14 -6.28
C ALA A 109 -16.25 0.63 -6.40
N ILE A 110 -15.06 0.17 -6.83
CA ILE A 110 -14.78 -1.26 -7.00
C ILE A 110 -14.73 -1.98 -5.65
N ALA A 111 -14.25 -1.28 -4.62
CA ALA A 111 -14.04 -1.86 -3.30
C ALA A 111 -14.63 -0.94 -2.22
N ALA A 112 -15.90 -0.55 -2.41
CA ALA A 112 -16.58 0.38 -1.51
C ALA A 112 -16.92 -0.31 -0.18
N MET A 113 -16.76 0.42 0.90
CA MET A 113 -17.25 0.01 2.22
C MET A 113 -18.77 0.17 2.28
N GLU A 114 -19.45 -0.82 2.85
CA GLU A 114 -20.90 -0.74 3.08
C GLU A 114 -21.18 -0.41 4.55
N HIS A 115 -21.64 0.81 4.79
CA HIS A 115 -21.98 1.28 6.13
C HIS A 115 -23.13 2.29 6.04
N PRO A 116 -24.13 2.26 6.95
CA PRO A 116 -25.28 3.14 6.81
C PRO A 116 -24.98 4.63 7.03
N VAL A 117 -23.97 4.96 7.82
CA VAL A 117 -23.69 6.35 8.23
C VAL A 117 -22.42 6.90 7.58
N TYR A 118 -21.41 6.07 7.34
CA TYR A 118 -20.10 6.55 6.91
C TYR A 118 -19.66 5.89 5.61
N ASP A 119 -18.91 6.64 4.82
CA ASP A 119 -18.08 6.11 3.72
C ASP A 119 -16.64 6.53 3.93
N VAL A 120 -15.71 5.68 3.51
CA VAL A 120 -14.27 5.97 3.55
C VAL A 120 -13.65 5.47 2.25
N TRP A 121 -12.75 6.26 1.68
CA TRP A 121 -11.99 5.83 0.51
C TRP A 121 -10.58 6.43 0.49
N VAL A 122 -9.70 5.81 -0.29
CA VAL A 122 -8.31 6.19 -0.41
C VAL A 122 -8.19 7.32 -1.44
N LEU A 123 -7.42 8.35 -1.11
CA LEU A 123 -7.05 9.41 -2.06
C LEU A 123 -5.61 9.26 -2.54
N ASP A 124 -4.68 8.94 -1.64
CA ASP A 124 -3.26 8.97 -1.97
C ASP A 124 -2.45 8.18 -0.93
N CYS A 125 -1.20 7.88 -1.29
CA CYS A 125 -0.19 7.35 -0.36
C CYS A 125 0.98 8.33 -0.31
N ARG A 126 1.46 8.66 0.90
CA ARG A 126 2.56 9.61 1.10
C ARG A 126 3.72 8.97 1.83
N MET A 127 4.92 9.35 1.44
CA MET A 127 6.13 8.93 2.15
C MET A 127 6.25 9.64 3.50
N ARG A 128 6.86 8.95 4.45
CA ARG A 128 7.25 9.59 5.69
C ARG A 128 8.47 10.45 5.41
N UNK A 129 8.34 11.57 5.42
CA UNK A 129 9.25 12.25 5.16
C UNK A 129 10.26 11.95 5.97
N LYS A 130 11.30 11.81 5.54
CA LYS A 130 12.55 11.71 6.28
C LYS A 130 12.82 13.08 6.92
N THR A 131 12.67 13.17 8.19
CA THR A 131 13.15 14.33 8.95
C THR A 131 14.65 14.46 8.67
N PRO A 132 15.13 15.58 8.14
CA PRO A 132 16.58 15.75 7.99
C PRO A 132 17.20 15.65 9.39
N SER A 133 18.08 14.71 9.56
CA SER A 133 18.86 14.62 10.79
C SER A 133 19.65 15.89 10.91
N SER A 134 19.36 16.67 11.99
CA SER A 134 20.13 17.86 12.28
C SER A 134 21.60 17.51 12.34
N UNK A 135 22.24 17.80 11.42
CA UNK A 135 23.38 17.53 11.38
C UNK A 135 23.96 18.18 12.37
N SER A 136 24.55 17.67 13.20
CA SER A 136 25.40 18.25 14.21
C SER A 136 26.50 19.05 13.52
N ASN A 137 26.39 20.32 13.55
CA ASN A 137 27.52 21.20 13.24
C ASN A 137 28.57 21.03 14.35
N ASP A 138 29.45 20.10 14.13
CA ASP A 138 30.66 20.03 14.94
C ASP A 138 31.62 21.12 14.43
N THR A 139 31.46 22.28 14.96
CA THR A 139 32.45 23.36 14.78
C THR A 139 33.54 23.16 15.83
N SER A 140 34.46 22.32 15.50
CA SER A 140 35.69 22.23 16.29
C SER A 140 36.63 23.33 15.83
N ARG A 141 36.92 24.21 16.73
CA ARG A 141 37.93 25.23 16.61
C ARG A 141 39.20 24.80 17.31
#